data_8a292af184c9ed68b86c570913769510
#
_entry.id   8a292af184c9ed68b86c570913769510
#
_cell.length_a   1.000
_cell.length_b   1.000
_cell.length_c   1.000
_cell.angle_alpha   90.00
_cell.angle_beta   90.00
_cell.angle_gamma   90.00
#
_symmetry.space_group_name_H-M   'P 1'
#
loop_
_entity.id
_entity.type
_entity.pdbx_description
1 polymer ?
#
loop_
_entity_poly.entity_id
_entity_poly.type
_entity_poly.pdbx_seq_one_letter_code
_entity_poly.pdbx_strand_id
1 'polypeptide(L)'
;MPLNLVHASDGLPRVLLTEPSGSSAEVLLYGGQVVSWKNDRREELLFMSSKAILKPPKAIRGGIPVCFPQFGNLGSLEQHGFARNRVWSLDNNPSPLPSADNQSSVDLILKSTEEDLKTWPRSFELRLRVSLSAGKLTLIPRVRNTDSKAFSFTFALTNYLSVSDISEVRVEGLETLDYFDNLMQRERFTEQADAITFDGETDRVYLSTPTKIAIIDHEKKRTFVLRKDGMPDAVVWNPWDKKAKALSDMSDEEYKTMLCVDSAAVETPIVLKPFEEWKGRQELSTVSSSYYSGQLDPRKVLRGFH
;
A
#
# COMPACT_ATOMS: atom_id res chain seq x y z
N MET A 1 15.20 12.04 -16.13
CA MET A 1 15.08 13.38 -15.50
C MET A 1 15.88 13.38 -14.21
N PRO A 2 16.52 14.50 -13.81
CA PRO A 2 17.23 14.53 -12.54
C PRO A 2 16.25 14.33 -11.39
N LEU A 3 16.62 13.51 -10.40
CA LEU A 3 15.84 13.30 -9.20
C LEU A 3 15.77 14.60 -8.39
N ASN A 4 14.58 15.14 -8.19
CA ASN A 4 14.37 16.31 -7.35
C ASN A 4 14.26 15.88 -5.88
N LEU A 5 15.40 15.82 -5.20
CA LEU A 5 15.43 15.68 -3.76
C LEU A 5 15.04 17.02 -3.12
N VAL A 6 13.96 17.03 -2.36
CA VAL A 6 13.41 18.22 -1.71
C VAL A 6 13.42 18.03 -0.20
N HIS A 7 13.75 19.09 0.53
CA HIS A 7 13.60 19.17 1.98
C HIS A 7 12.41 20.07 2.29
N ALA A 8 11.33 19.49 2.79
CA ALA A 8 10.18 20.26 3.23
C ALA A 8 10.40 20.84 4.64
N SER A 9 9.45 21.64 5.11
CA SER A 9 9.49 22.28 6.44
C SER A 9 9.54 21.29 7.61
N ASP A 10 9.13 20.03 7.39
CA ASP A 10 9.22 18.95 8.39
C ASP A 10 10.63 18.36 8.53
N GLY A 11 11.57 18.78 7.68
CA GLY A 11 12.97 18.36 7.70
C GLY A 11 13.22 16.95 7.13
N LEU A 12 12.19 16.25 6.65
CA LEU A 12 12.33 14.92 6.07
C LEU A 12 12.66 15.01 4.58
N PRO A 13 13.79 14.43 4.14
CA PRO A 13 14.13 14.39 2.71
C PRO A 13 13.12 13.56 1.94
N ARG A 14 12.70 14.06 0.79
CA ARG A 14 11.75 13.40 -0.11
C ARG A 14 12.08 13.59 -1.56
N VAL A 15 11.63 12.67 -2.39
CA VAL A 15 11.72 12.77 -3.83
C VAL A 15 10.34 13.16 -4.37
N LEU A 16 10.30 14.21 -5.20
CA LEU A 16 9.11 14.61 -5.93
C LEU A 16 9.14 13.99 -7.32
N LEU A 17 8.15 13.17 -7.61
CA LEU A 17 7.89 12.61 -8.94
C LEU A 17 6.80 13.44 -9.62
N THR A 18 7.03 13.82 -10.87
CA THR A 18 6.05 14.50 -11.71
C THR A 18 6.04 13.87 -13.09
N GLU A 19 4.90 13.92 -13.76
CA GLU A 19 4.78 13.43 -15.12
C GLU A 19 4.01 14.46 -15.99
N PRO A 20 4.11 14.37 -17.33
CA PRO A 20 3.64 15.44 -18.23
C PRO A 20 2.16 15.82 -18.13
N SER A 21 1.27 14.93 -17.66
CA SER A 21 -0.15 15.24 -17.47
C SER A 21 -0.41 16.17 -16.27
N GLY A 22 0.58 16.35 -15.39
CA GLY A 22 0.48 17.15 -14.18
C GLY A 22 0.27 16.37 -12.90
N SER A 23 0.19 15.04 -12.98
CA SER A 23 0.15 14.17 -11.79
C SER A 23 1.49 14.23 -11.06
N SER A 24 1.45 14.03 -9.74
CA SER A 24 2.65 14.05 -8.89
C SER A 24 2.59 13.03 -7.77
N ALA A 25 3.74 12.63 -7.28
CA ALA A 25 3.86 11.81 -6.07
C ALA A 25 5.06 12.26 -5.24
N GLU A 26 4.95 12.16 -3.92
CA GLU A 26 6.03 12.45 -2.99
C GLU A 26 6.41 11.18 -2.24
N VAL A 27 7.70 10.88 -2.22
CA VAL A 27 8.26 9.69 -1.59
C VAL A 27 9.29 10.11 -0.55
N LEU A 28 9.01 9.83 0.73
CA LEU A 28 9.97 10.06 1.81
C LEU A 28 11.08 9.02 1.78
N LEU A 29 12.32 9.44 2.05
CA LEU A 29 13.39 8.50 2.37
C LEU A 29 13.13 7.80 3.71
N TYR A 30 12.50 8.50 4.65
CA TYR A 30 12.05 7.89 5.89
C TYR A 30 10.89 6.91 5.63
N GLY A 31 11.12 5.64 5.92
CA GLY A 31 10.17 4.56 5.68
C GLY A 31 10.05 4.10 4.22
N GLY A 32 10.74 4.74 3.27
CA GLY A 32 10.50 4.49 1.84
C GLY A 32 9.05 4.75 1.46
N GLN A 33 8.41 5.71 2.11
CA GLN A 33 6.96 5.84 2.15
C GLN A 33 6.46 6.89 1.17
N VAL A 34 5.55 6.50 0.29
CA VAL A 34 4.77 7.45 -0.51
C VAL A 34 3.80 8.16 0.41
N VAL A 35 3.83 9.47 0.47
CA VAL A 35 2.99 10.28 1.37
C VAL A 35 2.01 11.18 0.62
N SER A 36 2.16 11.31 -0.69
CA SER A 36 1.25 12.07 -1.55
C SER A 36 1.19 11.43 -2.93
N TRP A 37 0.01 11.38 -3.49
CA TRP A 37 -0.23 11.04 -4.89
C TRP A 37 -1.39 11.88 -5.40
N LYS A 38 -1.10 12.80 -6.31
CA LYS A 38 -2.09 13.72 -6.89
C LYS A 38 -2.32 13.41 -8.35
N ASN A 39 -3.58 13.47 -8.76
CA ASN A 39 -3.96 13.34 -10.16
C ASN A 39 -3.63 14.64 -10.96
N ASP A 40 -3.97 14.64 -12.24
CA ASP A 40 -3.79 15.79 -13.15
C ASP A 40 -4.58 17.04 -12.74
N ARG A 41 -5.63 16.87 -11.93
CA ARG A 41 -6.41 17.98 -11.33
C ARG A 41 -5.87 18.43 -9.98
N ARG A 42 -4.73 17.87 -9.54
CA ARG A 42 -4.10 18.12 -8.23
C ARG A 42 -4.94 17.69 -7.03
N GLU A 43 -5.90 16.80 -7.23
CA GLU A 43 -6.62 16.17 -6.13
C GLU A 43 -5.73 15.13 -5.46
N GLU A 44 -5.63 15.17 -4.13
CA GLU A 44 -4.91 14.17 -3.34
C GLU A 44 -5.71 12.87 -3.30
N LEU A 45 -5.08 11.79 -3.71
CA LEU A 45 -5.68 10.45 -3.81
C LEU A 45 -5.35 9.57 -2.60
N LEU A 46 -4.29 9.91 -1.86
CA LEU A 46 -3.93 9.22 -0.62
C LEU A 46 -4.44 10.01 0.59
N PHE A 47 -4.73 9.27 1.64
CA PHE A 47 -5.06 9.85 2.93
C PHE A 47 -3.79 10.02 3.77
N MET A 48 -3.65 11.17 4.39
CA MET A 48 -2.69 11.45 5.45
C MET A 48 -3.42 11.99 6.66
N SER A 49 -3.20 11.42 7.83
CA SER A 49 -3.81 11.95 9.04
C SER A 49 -3.29 13.36 9.34
N SER A 50 -4.18 14.25 9.76
CA SER A 50 -3.82 15.59 10.21
C SER A 50 -2.97 15.56 11.50
N LYS A 51 -3.03 14.45 12.23
CA LYS A 51 -2.21 14.18 13.45
C LYS A 51 -1.02 13.26 13.16
N ALA A 52 -0.71 12.98 11.90
CA ALA A 52 0.45 12.15 11.56
C ALA A 52 1.73 12.75 12.14
N ILE A 53 2.54 11.88 12.75
CA ILE A 53 3.80 12.29 13.39
C ILE A 53 4.92 12.11 12.38
N LEU A 54 5.35 13.21 11.76
CA LEU A 54 6.45 13.23 10.78
C LEU A 54 7.80 13.37 11.50
N LYS A 55 8.05 12.52 12.46
CA LYS A 55 9.27 12.54 13.26
C LYS A 55 9.74 11.12 13.59
N PRO A 56 10.96 10.73 13.15
CA PRO A 56 11.56 9.47 13.56
C PRO A 56 11.65 9.35 15.10
N PRO A 57 11.50 8.16 15.69
CA PRO A 57 11.30 6.86 15.05
C PRO A 57 9.82 6.45 14.86
N LYS A 58 8.91 7.40 14.91
CA LYS A 58 7.46 7.10 14.80
C LYS A 58 7.06 6.73 13.36
N ALA A 59 6.22 5.71 13.22
CA ALA A 59 5.58 5.40 11.96
C ALA A 59 4.58 6.50 11.56
N ILE A 60 4.49 6.78 10.28
CA ILE A 60 3.62 7.84 9.75
C ILE A 60 2.25 7.26 9.40
N ARG A 61 1.19 7.85 9.96
CA ARG A 61 -0.21 7.47 9.70
C ARG A 61 -0.69 8.06 8.38
N GLY A 62 -0.76 7.24 7.35
CA GLY A 62 -1.23 7.63 6.02
C GLY A 62 -0.29 7.22 4.90
N GLY A 63 -0.61 7.62 3.67
CA GLY A 63 0.18 7.29 2.50
C GLY A 63 0.26 5.79 2.23
N ILE A 64 1.46 5.31 1.88
CA ILE A 64 1.70 3.88 1.61
C ILE A 64 2.90 3.41 2.46
N PRO A 65 2.68 3.07 3.74
CA PRO A 65 3.71 2.46 4.59
C PRO A 65 4.10 1.07 4.08
N VAL A 66 5.37 0.72 4.27
CA VAL A 66 5.92 -0.60 3.96
C VAL A 66 5.98 -1.45 5.23
N CYS A 67 5.26 -2.55 5.26
CA CYS A 67 5.30 -3.53 6.35
C CYS A 67 6.31 -4.63 6.02
N PHE A 68 7.42 -4.67 6.75
CA PHE A 68 8.50 -5.64 6.56
C PHE A 68 9.42 -5.64 7.80
N PRO A 69 9.96 -6.78 8.22
CA PRO A 69 9.79 -8.14 7.70
C PRO A 69 8.60 -8.89 8.29
N GLN A 70 7.74 -8.20 9.02
CA GLN A 70 6.57 -8.72 9.69
C GLN A 70 5.35 -7.86 9.36
N PHE A 71 4.20 -8.49 9.16
CA PHE A 71 2.91 -7.81 9.12
C PHE A 71 2.18 -7.98 10.46
N GLY A 72 1.53 -6.92 10.94
CA GLY A 72 0.78 -6.95 12.19
C GLY A 72 1.66 -7.31 13.39
N ASN A 73 1.04 -7.98 14.34
CA ASN A 73 1.70 -8.47 15.56
C ASN A 73 2.04 -9.98 15.48
N LEU A 74 2.12 -10.52 14.27
CA LEU A 74 2.38 -11.93 14.02
C LEU A 74 3.88 -12.22 13.93
N GLY A 75 4.58 -12.05 15.04
CA GLY A 75 6.01 -12.26 15.18
C GLY A 75 6.56 -11.60 16.41
N SER A 76 7.89 -11.62 16.57
CA SER A 76 8.60 -11.09 17.74
C SER A 76 8.97 -9.60 17.63
N LEU A 77 8.77 -9.00 16.45
CA LEU A 77 9.08 -7.60 16.21
C LEU A 77 7.91 -6.68 16.60
N GLU A 78 8.16 -5.38 16.64
CA GLU A 78 7.09 -4.40 16.77
C GLU A 78 6.08 -4.52 15.62
N GLN A 79 4.88 -4.02 15.84
CA GLN A 79 3.80 -4.08 14.85
C GLN A 79 4.27 -3.60 13.47
N HIS A 80 4.03 -4.40 12.45
CA HIS A 80 4.39 -4.17 11.05
C HIS A 80 5.90 -4.14 10.76
N GLY A 81 6.74 -4.63 11.69
CA GLY A 81 8.20 -4.65 11.52
C GLY A 81 8.84 -3.27 11.60
N PHE A 82 10.03 -3.13 11.02
CA PHE A 82 10.85 -1.94 11.19
C PHE A 82 11.09 -1.13 9.91
N ALA A 83 10.76 -1.63 8.73
CA ALA A 83 11.09 -0.94 7.47
C ALA A 83 10.51 0.48 7.39
N ARG A 84 9.30 0.68 7.90
CA ARG A 84 8.62 1.98 7.94
C ARG A 84 9.21 2.98 8.95
N ASN A 85 10.07 2.51 9.85
CA ASN A 85 10.70 3.31 10.90
C ASN A 85 12.20 3.56 10.64
N ARG A 86 12.68 3.26 9.44
CA ARG A 86 14.08 3.43 9.04
C ARG A 86 14.20 4.46 7.94
N VAL A 87 15.35 5.10 7.87
CA VAL A 87 15.73 5.95 6.75
C VAL A 87 16.29 5.06 5.65
N TRP A 88 15.70 5.13 4.46
CA TRP A 88 16.16 4.43 3.28
C TRP A 88 17.15 5.32 2.51
N SER A 89 17.94 4.70 1.66
CA SER A 89 18.85 5.40 0.75
C SER A 89 18.31 5.35 -0.68
N LEU A 90 18.77 6.31 -1.50
CA LEU A 90 18.59 6.19 -2.95
C LEU A 90 19.43 5.00 -3.44
N ASP A 91 18.83 4.17 -4.29
CA ASP A 91 19.54 3.05 -4.92
C ASP A 91 20.35 3.58 -6.11
N ASN A 92 21.68 3.60 -5.97
CA ASN A 92 22.59 4.09 -7.00
C ASN A 92 22.87 3.04 -8.10
N ASN A 93 22.41 1.80 -7.91
CA ASN A 93 22.59 0.72 -8.87
C ASN A 93 21.29 -0.10 -9.00
N PRO A 94 20.21 0.54 -9.47
CA PRO A 94 18.92 -0.14 -9.60
C PRO A 94 18.99 -1.22 -10.67
N SER A 95 18.30 -2.33 -10.44
CA SER A 95 18.14 -3.35 -11.48
C SER A 95 17.43 -2.78 -12.69
N PRO A 96 17.81 -3.18 -13.90
CA PRO A 96 17.10 -2.81 -15.10
C PRO A 96 15.70 -3.43 -15.05
N LEU A 97 14.72 -2.61 -14.71
CA LEU A 97 13.31 -2.92 -14.89
C LEU A 97 12.85 -2.19 -16.15
N PRO A 98 11.87 -2.74 -16.90
CA PRO A 98 11.36 -2.05 -18.06
C PRO A 98 10.95 -0.62 -17.68
N SER A 99 11.54 0.37 -18.31
CA SER A 99 11.09 1.75 -18.22
C SER A 99 10.13 2.00 -19.36
N ALA A 100 8.94 2.53 -19.02
CA ALA A 100 8.04 3.04 -20.04
C ALA A 100 8.42 4.51 -20.37
N ASP A 101 8.25 4.91 -21.61
CA ASP A 101 8.34 6.32 -21.99
C ASP A 101 7.34 7.15 -21.18
N ASN A 102 7.71 8.37 -20.83
CA ASN A 102 6.92 9.30 -20.01
C ASN A 102 6.64 8.86 -18.56
N GLN A 103 7.55 8.09 -17.98
CA GLN A 103 7.50 7.65 -16.60
C GLN A 103 8.52 8.41 -15.74
N SER A 104 8.10 8.85 -14.55
CA SER A 104 8.97 9.38 -13.51
C SER A 104 9.12 8.32 -12.41
N SER A 105 10.34 8.00 -12.00
CA SER A 105 10.58 6.94 -11.01
C SER A 105 11.73 7.27 -10.08
N VAL A 106 11.70 6.64 -8.90
CA VAL A 106 12.77 6.61 -7.92
C VAL A 106 12.98 5.18 -7.44
N ASP A 107 14.24 4.83 -7.25
CA ASP A 107 14.63 3.56 -6.63
C ASP A 107 15.23 3.83 -5.24
N LEU A 108 14.65 3.18 -4.24
CA LEU A 108 15.09 3.24 -2.86
C LEU A 108 15.57 1.88 -2.39
N ILE A 109 16.49 1.88 -1.42
CA ILE A 109 17.03 0.66 -0.83
C ILE A 109 17.15 0.80 0.69
N LEU A 110 16.76 -0.28 1.38
CA LEU A 110 17.01 -0.50 2.79
C LEU A 110 17.85 -1.77 2.93
N LYS A 111 19.01 -1.66 3.60
CA LYS A 111 19.86 -2.80 3.92
C LYS A 111 19.82 -3.06 5.41
N SER A 112 19.97 -4.33 5.80
CA SER A 112 20.14 -4.70 7.21
C SER A 112 21.35 -3.98 7.82
N THR A 113 21.15 -3.46 9.03
CA THR A 113 22.22 -2.87 9.85
C THR A 113 22.64 -3.84 10.95
N GLU A 114 23.76 -3.58 11.60
CA GLU A 114 24.19 -4.35 12.77
C GLU A 114 23.15 -4.31 13.90
N GLU A 115 22.46 -3.18 14.05
CA GLU A 115 21.37 -3.04 15.04
C GLU A 115 20.14 -3.88 14.67
N ASP A 116 19.75 -3.89 13.41
CA ASP A 116 18.66 -4.73 12.94
C ASP A 116 18.97 -6.22 13.18
N LEU A 117 20.21 -6.65 12.96
CA LEU A 117 20.64 -8.02 13.15
C LEU A 117 20.57 -8.50 14.60
N LYS A 118 20.55 -7.59 15.58
CA LYS A 118 20.36 -7.94 17.00
C LYS A 118 18.93 -8.42 17.30
N THR A 119 17.95 -7.82 16.65
CA THR A 119 16.53 -8.12 16.86
C THR A 119 15.97 -9.09 15.82
N TRP A 120 16.46 -9.00 14.60
CA TRP A 120 16.11 -9.89 13.49
C TRP A 120 17.38 -10.34 12.75
N PRO A 121 18.01 -11.44 13.15
CA PRO A 121 19.33 -11.85 12.68
C PRO A 121 19.28 -12.43 11.26
N ARG A 122 18.87 -11.63 10.29
CA ARG A 122 18.77 -11.95 8.86
C ARG A 122 19.32 -10.81 8.05
N SER A 123 20.30 -11.09 7.21
CA SER A 123 20.86 -10.10 6.29
C SER A 123 20.03 -10.02 5.02
N PHE A 124 19.64 -8.81 4.64
CA PHE A 124 18.75 -8.56 3.50
C PHE A 124 19.08 -7.26 2.77
N GLU A 125 18.57 -7.16 1.56
CA GLU A 125 18.37 -5.93 0.82
C GLU A 125 16.91 -5.82 0.42
N LEU A 126 16.24 -4.76 0.85
CA LEU A 126 14.88 -4.42 0.44
C LEU A 126 14.95 -3.23 -0.51
N ARG A 127 14.56 -3.44 -1.76
CA ARG A 127 14.47 -2.38 -2.77
C ARG A 127 13.02 -2.05 -3.04
N LEU A 128 12.76 -0.77 -3.30
CA LEU A 128 11.45 -0.29 -3.70
C LEU A 128 11.60 0.66 -4.87
N ARG A 129 11.03 0.32 -6.02
CA ARG A 129 10.83 1.26 -7.11
C ARG A 129 9.44 1.86 -6.98
N VAL A 130 9.37 3.18 -6.96
CA VAL A 130 8.14 3.95 -7.09
C VAL A 130 8.14 4.65 -8.43
N SER A 131 7.11 4.40 -9.23
CA SER A 131 6.97 4.96 -10.58
C SER A 131 5.63 5.65 -10.73
N LEU A 132 5.67 6.83 -11.34
CA LEU A 132 4.50 7.61 -11.69
C LEU A 132 4.40 7.71 -13.20
N SER A 133 3.29 7.31 -13.76
CA SER A 133 2.92 7.51 -15.16
C SER A 133 1.52 8.12 -15.22
N ALA A 134 1.04 8.47 -16.43
CA ALA A 134 -0.27 9.10 -16.56
C ALA A 134 -1.37 8.27 -15.86
N GLY A 135 -1.93 8.82 -14.77
CA GLY A 135 -3.01 8.21 -14.00
C GLY A 135 -2.65 6.95 -13.22
N LYS A 136 -1.35 6.60 -13.07
CA LYS A 136 -0.92 5.36 -12.42
C LYS A 136 0.25 5.58 -11.48
N LEU A 137 0.15 5.01 -10.29
CA LEU A 137 1.22 4.90 -9.32
C LEU A 137 1.58 3.42 -9.15
N THR A 138 2.83 3.08 -9.45
CA THR A 138 3.32 1.70 -9.40
C THR A 138 4.42 1.57 -8.35
N LEU A 139 4.30 0.59 -7.47
CA LEU A 139 5.30 0.23 -6.47
C LEU A 139 5.77 -1.21 -6.73
N ILE A 140 7.09 -1.39 -6.81
CA ILE A 140 7.72 -2.69 -7.04
C ILE A 140 8.73 -2.94 -5.93
N PRO A 141 8.31 -3.62 -4.84
CA PRO A 141 9.22 -4.08 -3.81
C PRO A 141 9.97 -5.34 -4.25
N ARG A 142 11.24 -5.46 -3.83
CA ARG A 142 12.05 -6.65 -4.00
C ARG A 142 12.84 -6.90 -2.72
N VAL A 143 12.77 -8.12 -2.22
CA VAL A 143 13.55 -8.57 -1.06
C VAL A 143 14.56 -9.59 -1.52
N ARG A 144 15.84 -9.32 -1.32
CA ARG A 144 16.93 -10.25 -1.56
C ARG A 144 17.49 -10.75 -0.24
N ASN A 145 17.61 -12.06 -0.13
CA ASN A 145 18.35 -12.68 0.96
C ASN A 145 19.86 -12.57 0.68
N THR A 146 20.57 -11.79 1.49
CA THR A 146 22.03 -11.65 1.43
C THR A 146 22.72 -12.45 2.53
N ASP A 147 21.97 -13.25 3.27
CA ASP A 147 22.48 -14.13 4.32
C ASP A 147 22.92 -15.49 3.74
N SER A 148 23.73 -16.21 4.49
CA SER A 148 24.14 -17.58 4.20
C SER A 148 23.08 -18.63 4.58
N LYS A 149 22.00 -18.21 5.23
CA LYS A 149 20.88 -19.06 5.67
C LYS A 149 19.57 -18.60 5.05
N ALA A 150 18.66 -19.54 4.84
CA ALA A 150 17.30 -19.20 4.45
C ALA A 150 16.59 -18.43 5.56
N PHE A 151 15.70 -17.53 5.19
CA PHE A 151 14.78 -16.86 6.11
C PHE A 151 13.39 -16.72 5.51
N SER A 152 12.42 -16.49 6.37
CA SER A 152 11.05 -16.16 5.97
C SER A 152 10.66 -14.78 6.46
N PHE A 153 9.73 -14.14 5.75
CA PHE A 153 9.17 -12.84 6.09
C PHE A 153 7.73 -12.73 5.58
N THR A 154 7.00 -11.79 6.13
CA THR A 154 5.73 -11.32 5.58
C THR A 154 5.87 -9.89 5.10
N PHE A 155 5.06 -9.49 4.14
CA PHE A 155 5.17 -8.19 3.48
C PHE A 155 3.80 -7.61 3.19
N ALA A 156 3.65 -6.30 3.35
CA ALA A 156 2.48 -5.59 2.86
C ALA A 156 2.83 -4.14 2.47
N LEU A 157 2.08 -3.64 1.51
CA LEU A 157 1.96 -2.21 1.20
C LEU A 157 0.57 -1.77 1.65
N THR A 158 0.51 -0.95 2.68
CA THR A 158 -0.76 -0.42 3.19
C THR A 158 -1.16 0.80 2.39
N ASN A 159 -2.26 0.73 1.66
CA ASN A 159 -2.71 1.84 0.85
C ASN A 159 -3.80 2.62 1.58
N TYR A 160 -3.45 3.76 2.19
CA TYR A 160 -4.41 4.70 2.76
C TYR A 160 -5.05 5.52 1.63
N LEU A 161 -6.23 5.13 1.20
CA LEU A 161 -6.96 5.83 0.13
C LEU A 161 -7.82 6.93 0.71
N SER A 162 -7.81 8.11 0.07
CA SER A 162 -8.70 9.21 0.39
C SER A 162 -10.05 8.99 -0.27
N VAL A 163 -11.11 8.94 0.55
CA VAL A 163 -12.48 8.75 0.09
C VAL A 163 -13.36 9.90 0.54
N SER A 164 -14.54 10.05 -0.07
CA SER A 164 -15.50 11.10 0.28
C SER A 164 -16.12 10.87 1.66
N ASP A 165 -16.78 9.71 1.80
CA ASP A 165 -17.34 9.20 3.02
C ASP A 165 -17.31 7.67 2.96
N ILE A 166 -16.84 7.03 4.02
CA ILE A 166 -16.71 5.58 4.08
C ILE A 166 -18.06 4.86 3.88
N SER A 167 -19.19 5.50 4.24
CA SER A 167 -20.54 4.96 4.02
C SER A 167 -20.94 4.90 2.54
N GLU A 168 -20.28 5.69 1.68
CA GLU A 168 -20.51 5.76 0.24
C GLU A 168 -19.50 4.92 -0.57
N VAL A 169 -18.66 4.14 0.12
CA VAL A 169 -17.62 3.32 -0.49
C VAL A 169 -17.97 1.86 -0.45
N ARG A 170 -17.65 1.15 -1.54
CA ARG A 170 -17.70 -0.31 -1.56
C ARG A 170 -16.46 -0.88 -2.24
N VAL A 171 -16.10 -2.10 -1.83
CA VAL A 171 -14.98 -2.85 -2.40
C VAL A 171 -15.52 -4.07 -3.13
N GLU A 172 -15.12 -4.23 -4.39
CA GLU A 172 -15.47 -5.35 -5.26
C GLU A 172 -14.23 -6.14 -5.66
N GLY A 173 -14.39 -7.43 -5.88
CA GLY A 173 -13.34 -8.37 -6.23
C GLY A 173 -12.89 -9.27 -5.07
N LEU A 174 -13.54 -9.17 -3.91
CA LEU A 174 -13.26 -10.00 -2.73
C LEU A 174 -14.42 -10.91 -2.34
N GLU A 175 -15.51 -10.89 -3.09
CA GLU A 175 -16.67 -11.74 -2.91
C GLU A 175 -16.30 -13.23 -2.99
N THR A 176 -16.92 -14.04 -2.17
CA THR A 176 -16.71 -15.50 -2.04
C THR A 176 -15.36 -15.95 -1.50
N LEU A 177 -14.45 -15.02 -1.20
CA LEU A 177 -13.14 -15.34 -0.66
C LEU A 177 -13.19 -15.61 0.84
N ASP A 178 -12.26 -16.42 1.30
CA ASP A 178 -12.01 -16.57 2.73
C ASP A 178 -11.19 -15.40 3.25
N TYR A 179 -11.46 -15.03 4.50
CA TYR A 179 -10.70 -14.01 5.21
C TYR A 179 -10.54 -14.36 6.69
N PHE A 180 -9.48 -13.84 7.30
CA PHE A 180 -9.35 -13.78 8.75
C PHE A 180 -9.92 -12.46 9.25
N ASP A 181 -10.77 -12.52 10.26
CA ASP A 181 -11.28 -11.34 10.95
C ASP A 181 -10.44 -11.07 12.20
N ASN A 182 -9.63 -10.01 12.17
CA ASN A 182 -8.76 -9.65 13.29
C ASN A 182 -9.56 -9.16 14.51
N LEU A 183 -10.79 -8.69 14.31
CA LEU A 183 -11.69 -8.30 15.40
C LEU A 183 -12.33 -9.51 16.10
N MET A 184 -12.32 -10.65 15.43
CA MET A 184 -12.84 -11.94 15.92
C MET A 184 -11.70 -12.94 16.18
N GLN A 185 -10.60 -12.48 16.78
CA GLN A 185 -9.44 -13.30 17.15
C GLN A 185 -8.83 -14.10 15.98
N ARG A 186 -8.88 -13.53 14.78
CA ARG A 186 -8.45 -14.15 13.53
C ARG A 186 -9.20 -15.42 13.16
N GLU A 187 -10.46 -15.52 13.56
CA GLU A 187 -11.32 -16.56 13.01
C GLU A 187 -11.46 -16.43 11.49
N ARG A 188 -11.58 -17.58 10.82
CA ARG A 188 -11.70 -17.66 9.37
C ARG A 188 -13.16 -17.69 8.97
N PHE A 189 -13.53 -16.81 8.05
CA PHE A 189 -14.86 -16.69 7.47
C PHE A 189 -14.77 -16.71 5.95
N THR A 190 -15.92 -16.92 5.30
CA THR A 190 -16.08 -16.73 3.86
C THR A 190 -16.94 -15.51 3.61
N GLU A 191 -16.51 -14.61 2.72
CA GLU A 191 -17.27 -13.40 2.37
C GLU A 191 -18.57 -13.77 1.66
N GLN A 192 -19.69 -13.33 2.23
CA GLN A 192 -21.04 -13.62 1.72
C GLN A 192 -21.62 -12.45 0.91
N ALA A 193 -21.06 -11.26 1.05
CA ALA A 193 -21.54 -10.08 0.35
C ALA A 193 -20.98 -10.01 -1.08
N ASP A 194 -21.78 -9.51 -2.02
CA ASP A 194 -21.36 -9.26 -3.40
C ASP A 194 -20.37 -8.09 -3.49
N ALA A 195 -20.42 -7.19 -2.52
CA ALA A 195 -19.47 -6.11 -2.35
C ALA A 195 -19.31 -5.80 -0.86
N ILE A 196 -18.13 -5.41 -0.43
CA ILE A 196 -17.87 -5.02 0.96
C ILE A 196 -18.30 -3.58 1.13
N THR A 197 -19.16 -3.34 2.11
CA THR A 197 -19.59 -2.02 2.58
C THR A 197 -19.22 -1.85 4.06
N PHE A 198 -19.30 -0.64 4.57
CA PHE A 198 -18.76 -0.31 5.89
C PHE A 198 -19.85 0.34 6.75
N ASP A 199 -20.15 -0.29 7.87
CA ASP A 199 -21.04 0.17 8.92
C ASP A 199 -20.45 0.03 10.33
N GLY A 200 -19.18 -0.34 10.41
CA GLY A 200 -18.41 -0.53 11.65
C GLY A 200 -16.93 -0.73 11.41
N GLU A 201 -16.17 -0.92 12.47
CA GLU A 201 -14.76 -1.25 12.40
C GLU A 201 -14.56 -2.52 11.54
N THR A 202 -13.62 -2.45 10.62
CA THR A 202 -13.27 -3.54 9.72
C THR A 202 -11.77 -3.75 9.77
N ASP A 203 -11.34 -4.98 10.03
CA ASP A 203 -9.93 -5.39 10.01
C ASP A 203 -9.84 -6.84 9.54
N ARG A 204 -9.75 -7.03 8.23
CA ARG A 204 -9.85 -8.35 7.58
C ARG A 204 -8.69 -8.58 6.64
N VAL A 205 -8.15 -9.81 6.70
CA VAL A 205 -7.14 -10.30 5.76
C VAL A 205 -7.78 -11.29 4.81
N TYR A 206 -8.04 -10.86 3.57
CA TYR A 206 -8.59 -11.70 2.51
C TYR A 206 -7.49 -12.53 1.86
N LEU A 207 -7.77 -13.82 1.64
CA LEU A 207 -6.81 -14.83 1.22
C LEU A 207 -6.95 -15.15 -0.26
N SER A 208 -5.81 -15.37 -0.93
CA SER A 208 -5.78 -15.78 -2.34
C SER A 208 -6.65 -14.92 -3.24
N THR A 209 -6.50 -13.62 -3.09
CA THR A 209 -7.31 -12.62 -3.77
C THR A 209 -6.97 -12.52 -5.26
N PRO A 210 -7.91 -12.06 -6.10
CA PRO A 210 -7.62 -11.80 -7.50
C PRO A 210 -6.57 -10.69 -7.67
N THR A 211 -6.02 -10.61 -8.86
CA THR A 211 -4.99 -9.59 -9.19
C THR A 211 -5.55 -8.18 -9.28
N LYS A 212 -6.86 -8.02 -9.33
CA LYS A 212 -7.55 -6.74 -9.46
C LYS A 212 -8.64 -6.59 -8.39
N ILE A 213 -8.60 -5.48 -7.67
CA ILE A 213 -9.61 -5.08 -6.67
C ILE A 213 -10.07 -3.68 -7.03
N ALA A 214 -11.38 -3.43 -6.97
CA ALA A 214 -11.97 -2.13 -7.23
C ALA A 214 -12.53 -1.52 -5.94
N ILE A 215 -12.20 -0.26 -5.69
CA ILE A 215 -12.68 0.53 -4.57
C ILE A 215 -13.51 1.68 -5.14
N ILE A 216 -14.82 1.62 -4.98
CA ILE A 216 -15.78 2.49 -5.63
C ILE A 216 -16.24 3.55 -4.63
N ASP A 217 -15.94 4.81 -4.92
CA ASP A 217 -16.44 5.97 -4.18
C ASP A 217 -17.60 6.59 -4.96
N HIS A 218 -18.81 6.34 -4.49
CA HIS A 218 -20.04 6.74 -5.19
C HIS A 218 -20.22 8.26 -5.21
N GLU A 219 -19.91 8.94 -4.14
CA GLU A 219 -20.07 10.39 -4.05
C GLU A 219 -19.12 11.11 -4.98
N LYS A 220 -17.84 10.71 -5.00
CA LYS A 220 -16.84 11.29 -5.91
C LYS A 220 -16.93 10.76 -7.34
N LYS A 221 -17.79 9.79 -7.61
CA LYS A 221 -17.91 9.11 -8.91
C LYS A 221 -16.55 8.63 -9.43
N ARG A 222 -15.75 8.08 -8.54
CA ARG A 222 -14.39 7.62 -8.79
C ARG A 222 -14.19 6.22 -8.27
N THR A 223 -13.50 5.40 -9.04
CA THR A 223 -13.07 4.07 -8.63
C THR A 223 -11.56 4.01 -8.59
N PHE A 224 -10.99 3.64 -7.45
CA PHE A 224 -9.61 3.17 -7.40
C PHE A 224 -9.55 1.73 -7.91
N VAL A 225 -8.56 1.47 -8.73
CA VAL A 225 -8.25 0.12 -9.19
C VAL A 225 -6.89 -0.26 -8.66
N LEU A 226 -6.86 -1.27 -7.80
CA LEU A 226 -5.65 -1.89 -7.29
C LEU A 226 -5.35 -3.14 -8.11
N ARG A 227 -4.22 -3.15 -8.80
CA ARG A 227 -3.67 -4.34 -9.47
C ARG A 227 -2.43 -4.79 -8.73
N LYS A 228 -2.30 -6.07 -8.48
CA LYS A 228 -1.16 -6.62 -7.74
C LYS A 228 -0.71 -7.97 -8.29
N ASP A 229 0.58 -8.23 -8.11
CA ASP A 229 1.23 -9.48 -8.46
C ASP A 229 2.29 -9.82 -7.39
N GLY A 230 2.50 -11.10 -7.13
CA GLY A 230 3.43 -11.58 -6.10
C GLY A 230 2.98 -11.31 -4.65
N MET A 231 1.82 -10.74 -4.45
CA MET A 231 1.19 -10.47 -3.14
C MET A 231 -0.24 -11.04 -3.16
N PRO A 232 -0.42 -12.29 -2.72
CA PRO A 232 -1.68 -13.02 -2.92
C PRO A 232 -2.83 -12.58 -2.02
N ASP A 233 -2.53 -11.83 -0.95
CA ASP A 233 -3.53 -11.45 0.03
C ASP A 233 -3.89 -9.96 -0.10
N ALA A 234 -5.02 -9.57 0.48
CA ALA A 234 -5.42 -8.17 0.61
C ALA A 234 -5.92 -7.91 2.03
N VAL A 235 -5.57 -6.77 2.59
CA VAL A 235 -6.06 -6.34 3.90
C VAL A 235 -7.03 -5.18 3.71
N VAL A 236 -8.20 -5.28 4.32
CA VAL A 236 -9.20 -4.21 4.32
C VAL A 236 -9.35 -3.70 5.75
N TRP A 237 -9.07 -2.42 5.95
CA TRP A 237 -9.09 -1.82 7.28
C TRP A 237 -9.72 -0.44 7.28
N ASN A 238 -10.65 -0.26 8.24
CA ASN A 238 -11.12 1.05 8.67
C ASN A 238 -11.31 1.00 10.20
N PRO A 239 -10.72 1.96 10.94
CA PRO A 239 -10.74 1.92 12.41
C PRO A 239 -12.11 2.20 13.03
N TRP A 240 -13.01 2.85 12.28
CA TRP A 240 -14.27 3.37 12.79
C TRP A 240 -14.08 4.34 13.96
N ASP A 241 -15.15 4.73 14.63
CA ASP A 241 -15.14 5.83 15.61
C ASP A 241 -14.33 5.53 16.88
N LYS A 242 -14.53 4.37 17.48
CA LYS A 242 -13.89 4.01 18.76
C LYS A 242 -12.39 3.81 18.60
N LYS A 243 -11.98 3.10 17.56
CA LYS A 243 -10.56 2.85 17.30
C LYS A 243 -9.85 4.13 16.87
N ALA A 244 -10.50 4.97 16.04
CA ALA A 244 -9.95 6.26 15.63
C ALA A 244 -9.64 7.15 16.84
N LYS A 245 -10.58 7.27 17.79
CA LYS A 245 -10.38 8.01 19.04
C LYS A 245 -9.24 7.47 19.93
N ALA A 246 -8.98 6.16 19.84
CA ALA A 246 -7.90 5.53 20.59
C ALA A 246 -6.50 5.71 19.94
N LEU A 247 -6.43 6.15 18.69
CA LEU A 247 -5.20 6.39 17.97
C LEU A 247 -4.72 7.83 18.21
N SER A 248 -3.55 7.99 18.81
CA SER A 248 -2.99 9.31 19.11
C SER A 248 -2.55 10.10 17.88
N ASP A 249 -2.31 9.38 16.76
CA ASP A 249 -1.82 9.90 15.49
C ASP A 249 -2.91 10.01 14.41
N MET A 250 -4.19 9.98 14.82
CA MET A 250 -5.35 10.11 13.95
C MET A 250 -6.41 10.99 14.61
N SER A 251 -7.09 11.85 13.85
CA SER A 251 -8.23 12.61 14.35
C SER A 251 -9.48 11.75 14.43
N ASP A 252 -10.36 12.07 15.37
CA ASP A 252 -11.50 11.24 15.76
C ASP A 252 -12.47 10.95 14.58
N GLU A 253 -12.63 11.90 13.66
CA GLU A 253 -13.56 11.83 12.54
C GLU A 253 -12.89 11.39 11.22
N GLU A 254 -11.57 11.25 11.18
CA GLU A 254 -10.83 10.95 9.94
C GLU A 254 -11.13 9.56 9.38
N TYR A 255 -11.62 8.63 10.21
CA TYR A 255 -12.06 7.33 9.72
C TYR A 255 -13.13 7.41 8.63
N LYS A 256 -13.89 8.51 8.60
CA LYS A 256 -14.93 8.73 7.59
C LYS A 256 -14.39 8.96 6.19
N THR A 257 -13.17 9.48 6.10
CA THR A 257 -12.58 9.92 4.83
C THR A 257 -11.37 9.09 4.39
N MET A 258 -11.21 7.90 4.94
CA MET A 258 -10.14 6.98 4.58
C MET A 258 -10.60 5.53 4.47
N LEU A 259 -9.90 4.76 3.67
CA LEU A 259 -10.00 3.30 3.63
C LEU A 259 -8.63 2.74 3.28
N CYS A 260 -8.19 1.72 4.03
CA CYS A 260 -7.02 0.94 3.65
C CYS A 260 -7.46 -0.31 2.88
N VAL A 261 -6.88 -0.49 1.69
CA VAL A 261 -6.95 -1.75 0.94
C VAL A 261 -5.52 -2.08 0.51
N ASP A 262 -4.95 -3.09 1.13
CA ASP A 262 -3.53 -3.38 1.06
C ASP A 262 -3.22 -4.50 0.07
N SER A 263 -2.04 -4.43 -0.54
CA SER A 263 -1.42 -5.58 -1.19
C SER A 263 -0.54 -6.30 -0.19
N ALA A 264 -0.75 -7.59 0.02
CA ALA A 264 -0.09 -8.32 1.09
C ALA A 264 0.32 -9.75 0.71
N ALA A 265 1.38 -10.23 1.34
CA ALA A 265 1.82 -11.62 1.37
C ALA A 265 2.03 -11.98 2.85
N VAL A 266 0.95 -12.39 3.53
CA VAL A 266 0.90 -12.46 4.99
C VAL A 266 0.34 -13.78 5.55
N GLU A 267 -0.52 -14.47 4.82
CA GLU A 267 -1.01 -15.79 5.26
C GLU A 267 0.12 -16.80 5.25
N THR A 268 0.78 -16.92 4.11
CA THR A 268 1.93 -17.80 3.95
C THR A 268 3.19 -16.96 3.86
N PRO A 269 4.10 -17.03 4.85
CA PRO A 269 5.36 -16.32 4.79
C PRO A 269 6.17 -16.69 3.55
N ILE A 270 6.83 -15.69 2.96
CA ILE A 270 7.73 -15.88 1.83
C ILE A 270 9.05 -16.42 2.38
N VAL A 271 9.53 -17.52 1.80
CA VAL A 271 10.80 -18.15 2.17
C VAL A 271 11.82 -17.87 1.07
N LEU A 272 12.95 -17.31 1.44
CA LEU A 272 14.08 -17.08 0.53
C LEU A 272 15.28 -17.93 0.98
N LYS A 273 15.79 -18.75 0.09
CA LYS A 273 17.09 -19.38 0.23
C LYS A 273 18.21 -18.33 0.12
N PRO A 274 19.44 -18.65 0.54
CA PRO A 274 20.56 -17.71 0.34
C PRO A 274 20.62 -17.18 -1.08
N PHE A 275 20.74 -15.84 -1.21
CA PHE A 275 20.84 -15.10 -2.47
C PHE A 275 19.63 -15.12 -3.40
N GLU A 276 18.52 -15.75 -2.99
CA GLU A 276 17.24 -15.64 -3.72
C GLU A 276 16.61 -14.25 -3.51
N GLU A 277 15.80 -13.85 -4.49
CA GLU A 277 15.03 -12.61 -4.47
C GLU A 277 13.55 -12.90 -4.67
N TRP A 278 12.71 -12.23 -3.87
CA TRP A 278 11.28 -12.11 -4.11
C TRP A 278 10.96 -10.74 -4.69
N LYS A 279 9.97 -10.70 -5.55
CA LYS A 279 9.47 -9.47 -6.17
C LYS A 279 7.95 -9.42 -6.06
N GLY A 280 7.43 -8.30 -5.57
CA GLY A 280 6.03 -7.95 -5.64
C GLY A 280 5.80 -6.77 -6.58
N ARG A 281 4.56 -6.56 -6.96
CA ARG A 281 4.14 -5.40 -7.74
C ARG A 281 2.73 -4.99 -7.35
N GLN A 282 2.52 -3.70 -7.15
CA GLN A 282 1.18 -3.11 -7.15
C GLN A 282 1.11 -1.90 -8.07
N GLU A 283 -0.04 -1.71 -8.68
CA GLU A 283 -0.38 -0.54 -9.49
C GLU A 283 -1.72 0.00 -8.99
N LEU A 284 -1.71 1.26 -8.61
CA LEU A 284 -2.90 2.02 -8.28
C LEU A 284 -3.26 2.94 -9.44
N SER A 285 -4.51 2.96 -9.83
CA SER A 285 -5.05 3.88 -10.82
C SER A 285 -6.45 4.33 -10.41
N THR A 286 -6.93 5.39 -11.02
CA THR A 286 -8.29 5.86 -10.84
C THR A 286 -9.01 5.91 -12.17
N VAL A 287 -10.29 5.54 -12.16
CA VAL A 287 -11.18 5.67 -13.31
C VAL A 287 -12.46 6.40 -12.87
N SER A 288 -13.03 7.19 -13.78
CA SER A 288 -14.35 7.76 -13.55
C SER A 288 -15.37 6.64 -13.52
N SER A 289 -16.11 6.54 -12.41
CA SER A 289 -17.25 5.65 -12.29
C SER A 289 -18.52 6.48 -12.33
N SER A 290 -19.10 6.64 -13.51
CA SER A 290 -20.53 7.00 -13.57
C SER A 290 -21.33 5.72 -13.66
N TYR A 291 -22.47 5.69 -13.00
CA TYR A 291 -23.43 4.57 -13.09
C TYR A 291 -23.79 4.23 -14.55
N TYR A 292 -23.57 5.17 -15.46
CA TYR A 292 -23.79 5.06 -16.90
C TYR A 292 -22.54 4.80 -17.74
N SER A 293 -21.35 4.71 -17.13
CA SER A 293 -20.09 4.57 -17.90
C SER A 293 -19.87 3.20 -18.51
N GLY A 294 -20.77 2.27 -18.29
CA GLY A 294 -20.75 0.95 -18.89
C GLY A 294 -19.70 -0.01 -18.33
N GLN A 295 -18.87 0.41 -17.39
CA GLN A 295 -17.93 -0.48 -16.71
C GLN A 295 -18.59 -1.31 -15.61
N LEU A 296 -19.77 -0.88 -15.13
CA LEU A 296 -20.60 -1.56 -14.13
C LEU A 296 -21.96 -2.00 -14.70
N ASP A 297 -22.19 -1.86 -16.01
CA ASP A 297 -23.40 -2.38 -16.63
C ASP A 297 -23.21 -3.87 -16.93
N PRO A 298 -23.90 -4.77 -16.19
CA PRO A 298 -23.82 -6.22 -16.42
C PRO A 298 -24.16 -6.61 -17.88
N ARG A 299 -24.96 -5.78 -18.57
CA ARG A 299 -25.35 -6.02 -19.97
C ARG A 299 -24.22 -5.78 -20.95
N LYS A 300 -23.21 -4.95 -20.60
CA LYS A 300 -22.03 -4.71 -21.45
C LYS A 300 -20.92 -5.69 -21.15
N VAL A 301 -20.81 -6.21 -19.93
CA VAL A 301 -19.88 -7.29 -19.58
C VAL A 301 -20.25 -8.56 -20.36
N LEU A 302 -21.54 -8.83 -20.54
CA LEU A 302 -22.04 -9.97 -21.33
C LEU A 302 -21.93 -9.80 -22.85
N ARG A 303 -21.72 -8.58 -23.36
CA ARG A 303 -21.54 -8.28 -24.79
C ARG A 303 -20.09 -8.11 -25.25
N GLY A 304 -19.15 -8.15 -24.34
CA GLY A 304 -17.72 -7.93 -24.61
C GLY A 304 -16.92 -9.12 -25.10
N PHE A 305 -17.58 -10.19 -25.53
CA PHE A 305 -16.95 -11.33 -26.21
C PHE A 305 -17.48 -11.44 -27.65
N HIS A 306 -17.01 -10.58 -28.51
CA HIS A 306 -16.95 -10.81 -29.95
C HIS A 306 -15.73 -10.12 -30.53
#